data_71e31f090f894fb036bf30ad4d0e86eb
#
_entry.id   71e31f090f894fb036bf30ad4d0e86eb
#
_cell.length_a   1.000
_cell.length_b   1.000
_cell.length_c   1.000
_cell.angle_alpha   90.00
_cell.angle_beta   90.00
_cell.angle_gamma   90.00
#
_symmetry.space_group_name_H-M   'P 1'
#
loop_
_entity.id
_entity.type
_entity.pdbx_description
1 polymer ?
#
loop_
_entity_poly.entity_id
_entity_poly.type
_entity_poly.pdbx_seq_one_letter_code
_entity_poly.pdbx_strand_id
1 'polypeptide(L)'
;SLRWDKQQSFENNYLRQTTAQSISETVQLSASRAFVMRDWILSTSVGVFHRNDNGGDNDDNGLYLSFSLSDTPTMDSNNNSHSTNVSTDYRYSDQDGDQTSWQLSHTFYNDSFSHKELGVTVGGLNTDTINSAVNGRWDGQYGNVYATVSDSYDRKNHDHLSAFTGTYSSTLAVSRYGVNLGASGTDDLLGAVLVDVKGFSEQDEESQDLQLEARVAGSRTLQLGQSDSVLFPYPGFQSGFVEVNDSSQGNQQGTTNIINGAGNRELMLLPGKLRYREVSASFNYNYIGRLLLPASVEKFPLVGLNSAMLL
;
A
#
# COMPACT_ATOMS: atom_id res chain seq x y z
N SER A 1 -25.38 7.30 21.87
CA SER A 1 -25.37 5.85 22.14
C SER A 1 -25.27 5.60 23.64
N LEU A 2 -25.91 4.57 24.11
CA LEU A 2 -25.72 4.01 25.43
C LEU A 2 -25.08 2.65 25.27
N ARG A 3 -23.96 2.43 25.92
CA ARG A 3 -23.24 1.15 25.92
C ARG A 3 -23.08 0.66 27.36
N TRP A 4 -23.42 -0.59 27.58
CA TRP A 4 -23.10 -1.31 28.80
C TRP A 4 -22.22 -2.50 28.42
N ASP A 5 -21.10 -2.66 29.12
CA ASP A 5 -20.12 -3.71 28.88
C ASP A 5 -19.77 -4.36 30.23
N LYS A 6 -19.73 -5.68 30.24
CA LYS A 6 -19.32 -6.46 31.41
C LYS A 6 -18.23 -7.41 30.99
N GLN A 7 -17.06 -7.21 31.55
CA GLN A 7 -15.90 -8.08 31.31
C GLN A 7 -15.58 -8.88 32.56
N GLN A 8 -15.41 -10.16 32.40
CA GLN A 8 -14.99 -11.06 33.47
C GLN A 8 -13.71 -11.77 33.04
N SER A 9 -12.65 -11.63 33.83
CA SER A 9 -11.39 -12.32 33.61
C SER A 9 -11.06 -13.24 34.79
N PHE A 10 -10.46 -14.38 34.49
CA PHE A 10 -10.00 -15.34 35.48
C PHE A 10 -8.49 -15.50 35.33
N GLU A 11 -7.77 -15.19 36.37
CA GLU A 11 -6.33 -15.44 36.43
C GLU A 11 -6.08 -16.68 37.31
N ASN A 12 -5.65 -17.78 36.69
CA ASN A 12 -5.26 -19.00 37.38
C ASN A 12 -3.76 -18.98 37.68
N ASN A 13 -3.41 -18.81 38.91
CA ASN A 13 -2.02 -18.93 39.36
C ASN A 13 -1.74 -20.34 39.86
N TYR A 14 -1.24 -21.21 38.98
CA TYR A 14 -0.99 -22.63 39.24
C TYR A 14 0.03 -22.86 40.34
N LEU A 15 0.93 -21.89 40.61
CA LEU A 15 1.95 -22.00 41.67
C LEU A 15 1.40 -21.73 43.07
N ARG A 16 0.28 -20.99 43.18
CA ARG A 16 -0.31 -20.63 44.48
C ARG A 16 -1.70 -21.23 44.71
N GLN A 17 -2.23 -22.00 43.77
CA GLN A 17 -3.61 -22.54 43.81
C GLN A 17 -4.67 -21.48 44.13
N THR A 18 -4.44 -20.23 43.73
CA THR A 18 -5.40 -19.15 43.89
C THR A 18 -5.98 -18.79 42.55
N THR A 19 -7.30 -18.75 42.49
CA THR A 19 -8.04 -18.20 41.34
C THR A 19 -8.45 -16.78 41.69
N ALA A 20 -7.88 -15.78 41.03
CA ALA A 20 -8.36 -14.43 41.17
C ALA A 20 -9.39 -14.19 40.07
N GLN A 21 -10.57 -13.78 40.45
CA GLN A 21 -11.64 -13.36 39.54
C GLN A 21 -11.70 -11.83 39.57
N SER A 22 -11.55 -11.22 38.40
CA SER A 22 -11.75 -9.78 38.26
C SER A 22 -12.98 -9.55 37.38
N ILE A 23 -13.90 -8.74 37.88
CA ILE A 23 -15.11 -8.34 37.19
C ILE A 23 -15.03 -6.84 37.00
N SER A 24 -15.15 -6.40 35.75
CA SER A 24 -15.23 -4.99 35.40
C SER A 24 -16.57 -4.73 34.71
N GLU A 25 -17.32 -3.79 35.22
CA GLU A 25 -18.58 -3.31 34.62
C GLU A 25 -18.40 -1.85 34.20
N THR A 26 -18.65 -1.54 32.93
CA THR A 26 -18.55 -0.18 32.40
C THR A 26 -19.88 0.23 31.80
N VAL A 27 -20.41 1.35 32.25
CA VAL A 27 -21.56 2.02 31.66
C VAL A 27 -21.07 3.31 31.00
N GLN A 28 -21.37 3.49 29.74
CA GLN A 28 -20.94 4.65 28.97
C GLN A 28 -22.12 5.28 28.24
N LEU A 29 -22.26 6.58 28.37
CA LEU A 29 -23.19 7.39 27.60
C LEU A 29 -22.39 8.32 26.68
N SER A 30 -22.65 8.27 25.39
CA SER A 30 -21.94 9.11 24.44
C SER A 30 -22.84 9.73 23.38
N ALA A 31 -22.46 10.92 22.95
CA ALA A 31 -23.01 11.60 21.78
C ALA A 31 -21.89 11.90 20.81
N SER A 32 -22.13 11.64 19.52
CA SER A 32 -21.18 11.95 18.47
C SER A 32 -21.86 12.61 17.29
N ARG A 33 -21.15 13.49 16.61
CA ARG A 33 -21.61 14.15 15.40
C ARG A 33 -20.47 14.39 14.44
N ALA A 34 -20.73 14.16 13.16
CA ALA A 34 -19.84 14.50 12.07
C ALA A 34 -20.40 15.69 11.28
N PHE A 35 -19.52 16.60 10.89
CA PHE A 35 -19.80 17.77 10.07
C PHE A 35 -18.93 17.68 8.82
N VAL A 36 -19.56 17.71 7.65
CA VAL A 36 -18.84 17.73 6.37
C VAL A 36 -18.67 19.18 5.94
N MET A 37 -17.43 19.61 5.71
CA MET A 37 -17.02 20.94 5.32
C MET A 37 -16.18 20.88 4.06
N ARG A 38 -16.78 20.92 2.88
CA ARG A 38 -16.11 20.73 1.58
C ARG A 38 -15.31 19.42 1.57
N ASP A 39 -13.99 19.52 1.57
CA ASP A 39 -13.06 18.39 1.49
C ASP A 39 -12.64 17.86 2.87
N TRP A 40 -13.26 18.37 3.95
CA TRP A 40 -12.94 17.99 5.32
C TRP A 40 -14.13 17.42 6.07
N ILE A 41 -13.87 16.48 6.94
CA ILE A 41 -14.84 15.91 7.86
C ILE A 41 -14.37 16.19 9.29
N LEU A 42 -15.14 16.97 10.02
CA LEU A 42 -14.95 17.17 11.44
C LEU A 42 -15.84 16.20 12.21
N SER A 43 -15.25 15.29 12.95
CA SER A 43 -15.98 14.39 13.85
C SER A 43 -15.74 14.83 15.29
N THR A 44 -16.82 14.91 16.06
CA THR A 44 -16.76 15.26 17.47
C THR A 44 -17.49 14.21 18.28
N SER A 45 -16.96 13.83 19.43
CA SER A 45 -17.66 12.99 20.38
C SER A 45 -17.46 13.48 21.81
N VAL A 46 -18.48 13.31 22.62
CA VAL A 46 -18.47 13.57 24.06
C VAL A 46 -19.16 12.42 24.76
N GLY A 47 -18.62 12.02 25.89
CA GLY A 47 -19.25 10.98 26.67
C GLY A 47 -18.82 11.01 28.13
N VAL A 48 -19.60 10.33 28.94
CA VAL A 48 -19.30 10.06 30.34
C VAL A 48 -19.30 8.56 30.53
N PHE A 49 -18.48 8.10 31.44
CA PHE A 49 -18.40 6.69 31.79
C PHE A 49 -18.36 6.48 33.28
N HIS A 50 -18.88 5.37 33.70
CA HIS A 50 -18.75 4.83 35.04
C HIS A 50 -18.23 3.42 34.92
N ARG A 51 -17.12 3.13 35.56
CA ARG A 51 -16.47 1.84 35.61
C ARG A 51 -16.38 1.36 37.04
N ASN A 52 -16.81 0.15 37.28
CA ASN A 52 -16.70 -0.51 38.55
C ASN A 52 -15.84 -1.76 38.39
N ASP A 53 -14.74 -1.81 39.09
CA ASP A 53 -13.83 -2.96 39.10
C ASP A 53 -13.97 -3.70 40.45
N ASN A 54 -14.18 -5.03 40.39
CA ASN A 54 -14.25 -5.93 41.55
C ASN A 54 -15.39 -5.68 42.56
N GLY A 55 -16.53 -5.14 42.12
CA GLY A 55 -17.72 -5.09 42.95
C GLY A 55 -17.80 -3.96 43.96
N GLY A 56 -17.17 -2.83 43.71
CA GLY A 56 -17.38 -1.59 44.44
C GLY A 56 -16.21 -0.99 45.20
N ASP A 57 -15.05 -1.65 45.23
CA ASP A 57 -13.88 -1.09 45.87
C ASP A 57 -13.04 -0.13 45.02
N ASN A 58 -13.27 -0.11 43.70
CA ASN A 58 -12.55 0.73 42.73
C ASN A 58 -13.49 1.28 41.68
N ASP A 59 -14.34 2.22 42.06
CA ASP A 59 -15.18 2.96 41.12
C ASP A 59 -14.36 4.05 40.44
N ASP A 60 -14.51 4.13 39.11
CA ASP A 60 -13.90 5.18 38.30
C ASP A 60 -14.97 5.88 37.47
N ASN A 61 -15.10 7.17 37.67
CA ASN A 61 -16.00 8.00 36.89
C ASN A 61 -15.19 8.94 36.02
N GLY A 62 -15.67 9.17 34.82
CA GLY A 62 -14.94 10.06 33.96
C GLY A 62 -15.77 10.60 32.81
N LEU A 63 -15.12 11.51 32.12
CA LEU A 63 -15.64 12.09 30.89
C LEU A 63 -14.57 12.01 29.79
N TYR A 64 -15.00 11.99 28.56
CA TYR A 64 -14.11 12.13 27.43
C TYR A 64 -14.69 13.06 26.37
N LEU A 65 -13.78 13.75 25.69
CA LEU A 65 -14.04 14.60 24.53
C LEU A 65 -13.08 14.16 23.43
N SER A 66 -13.60 13.97 22.22
CA SER A 66 -12.78 13.62 21.07
C SER A 66 -13.12 14.52 19.89
N PHE A 67 -12.10 15.00 19.23
CA PHE A 67 -12.17 15.79 18.01
C PHE A 67 -11.26 15.18 16.97
N SER A 68 -11.79 14.96 15.77
CA SER A 68 -11.00 14.48 14.64
C SER A 68 -11.37 15.28 13.40
N LEU A 69 -10.37 15.84 12.75
CA LEU A 69 -10.49 16.53 11.47
C LEU A 69 -9.71 15.74 10.43
N SER A 70 -10.40 15.23 9.43
CA SER A 70 -9.80 14.48 8.33
C SER A 70 -10.19 15.08 6.98
N ASP A 71 -9.25 15.10 6.04
CA ASP A 71 -9.59 15.40 4.65
C ASP A 71 -10.23 14.17 3.98
N THR A 72 -10.97 14.44 2.90
CA THR A 72 -11.48 13.38 2.00
C THR A 72 -10.46 13.19 0.89
N PRO A 73 -9.76 12.05 0.85
CA PRO A 73 -8.78 11.81 -0.19
C PRO A 73 -9.43 11.91 -1.58
N THR A 74 -8.89 12.75 -2.43
CA THR A 74 -9.24 12.84 -3.85
C THR A 74 -8.07 12.33 -4.67
N MET A 75 -8.35 11.47 -5.64
CA MET A 75 -7.34 10.93 -6.53
C MET A 75 -7.17 11.88 -7.73
N ASP A 76 -5.94 12.25 -8.03
CA ASP A 76 -5.63 13.03 -9.21
C ASP A 76 -5.56 12.16 -10.48
N SER A 77 -5.34 12.79 -11.65
CA SER A 77 -5.22 12.08 -12.94
C SER A 77 -4.02 11.14 -13.02
N ASN A 78 -3.06 11.27 -12.12
CA ASN A 78 -1.85 10.45 -12.04
C ASN A 78 -1.95 9.39 -10.93
N ASN A 79 -3.15 9.13 -10.42
CA ASN A 79 -3.41 8.22 -9.31
C ASN A 79 -2.66 8.57 -8.01
N ASN A 80 -2.33 9.85 -7.80
CA ASN A 80 -1.84 10.32 -6.52
C ASN A 80 -3.00 10.79 -5.67
N SER A 81 -2.93 10.51 -4.40
CA SER A 81 -3.81 11.06 -3.40
C SER A 81 -3.05 11.34 -2.11
N HIS A 82 -3.64 12.11 -1.23
CA HIS A 82 -3.11 12.35 0.10
C HIS A 82 -4.24 12.33 1.11
N SER A 83 -3.91 12.05 2.34
CA SER A 83 -4.83 12.07 3.46
C SER A 83 -4.18 12.73 4.65
N THR A 84 -4.88 13.66 5.27
CA THR A 84 -4.46 14.34 6.48
C THR A 84 -5.47 14.06 7.57
N ASN A 85 -5.00 13.71 8.73
CA ASN A 85 -5.83 13.56 9.93
C ASN A 85 -5.20 14.29 11.10
N VAL A 86 -6.01 15.09 11.78
CA VAL A 86 -5.67 15.76 13.04
C VAL A 86 -6.68 15.32 14.07
N SER A 87 -6.23 14.73 15.16
CA SER A 87 -7.12 14.32 16.25
C SER A 87 -6.60 14.80 17.60
N THR A 88 -7.52 15.04 18.50
CA THR A 88 -7.23 15.28 19.90
C THR A 88 -8.31 14.66 20.75
N ASP A 89 -7.89 13.97 21.79
CA ASP A 89 -8.77 13.31 22.75
C ASP A 89 -8.40 13.81 24.14
N TYR A 90 -9.41 14.21 24.89
CA TYR A 90 -9.28 14.54 26.30
C TYR A 90 -10.09 13.55 27.11
N ARG A 91 -9.50 12.99 28.13
CA ARG A 91 -10.14 12.10 29.08
C ARG A 91 -9.82 12.58 30.50
N TYR A 92 -10.84 12.69 31.31
CA TYR A 92 -10.74 12.83 32.74
C TYR A 92 -11.25 11.57 33.41
N SER A 93 -10.54 11.10 34.42
CA SER A 93 -10.89 9.95 35.23
C SER A 93 -10.59 10.28 36.69
N ASP A 94 -11.47 9.88 37.61
CA ASP A 94 -11.27 10.09 39.05
C ASP A 94 -10.01 9.37 39.56
N GLN A 95 -9.63 8.26 38.91
CA GLN A 95 -8.45 7.47 39.30
C GLN A 95 -7.17 7.95 38.62
N ASP A 96 -7.23 8.19 37.31
CA ASP A 96 -6.02 8.46 36.49
C ASP A 96 -5.78 9.96 36.27
N GLY A 97 -6.76 10.81 36.64
CA GLY A 97 -6.70 12.26 36.41
C GLY A 97 -6.91 12.65 34.94
N ASP A 98 -6.33 13.77 34.57
CA ASP A 98 -6.43 14.35 33.23
C ASP A 98 -5.46 13.70 32.26
N GLN A 99 -5.97 13.28 31.12
CA GLN A 99 -5.16 12.78 30.00
C GLN A 99 -5.58 13.48 28.71
N THR A 100 -4.63 14.01 27.99
CA THR A 100 -4.85 14.59 26.67
C THR A 100 -3.93 13.89 25.67
N SER A 101 -4.49 13.31 24.63
CA SER A 101 -3.74 12.81 23.50
C SER A 101 -3.99 13.68 22.27
N TRP A 102 -2.99 13.82 21.43
CA TRP A 102 -3.09 14.53 20.17
C TRP A 102 -2.26 13.82 19.10
N GLN A 103 -2.73 13.87 17.87
CA GLN A 103 -2.05 13.25 16.74
C GLN A 103 -2.30 14.07 15.48
N LEU A 104 -1.26 14.25 14.71
CA LEU A 104 -1.28 14.73 13.33
C LEU A 104 -0.67 13.65 12.46
N SER A 105 -1.38 13.22 11.43
CA SER A 105 -0.86 12.31 10.43
C SER A 105 -1.11 12.84 9.03
N HIS A 106 -0.16 12.62 8.15
CA HIS A 106 -0.29 12.92 6.73
C HIS A 106 0.29 11.77 5.93
N THR A 107 -0.48 11.27 4.97
CA THR A 107 -0.10 10.13 4.15
C THR A 107 -0.26 10.47 2.68
N PHE A 108 0.76 10.17 1.91
CA PHE A 108 0.78 10.26 0.45
C PHE A 108 0.60 8.88 -0.14
N TYR A 109 -0.23 8.77 -1.14
CA TYR A 109 -0.49 7.54 -1.88
C TYR A 109 -0.23 7.75 -3.36
N ASN A 110 0.32 6.74 -4.00
CA ASN A 110 0.28 6.57 -5.43
C ASN A 110 -0.13 5.12 -5.71
N ASP A 111 -1.20 4.93 -6.43
CA ASP A 111 -1.79 3.61 -6.68
C ASP A 111 -1.97 3.34 -8.17
N SER A 112 -0.94 3.65 -8.95
CA SER A 112 -0.93 3.34 -10.38
C SER A 112 -0.72 1.84 -10.63
N PHE A 113 0.48 1.44 -11.08
CA PHE A 113 0.86 0.03 -11.29
C PHE A 113 1.55 -0.60 -10.08
N SER A 114 1.99 0.20 -9.14
CA SER A 114 2.50 -0.23 -7.84
C SER A 114 1.87 0.63 -6.76
N HIS A 115 1.55 0.03 -5.62
CA HIS A 115 1.12 0.81 -4.47
C HIS A 115 2.34 1.40 -3.78
N LYS A 116 2.35 2.71 -3.63
CA LYS A 116 3.38 3.45 -2.89
C LYS A 116 2.68 4.30 -1.85
N GLU A 117 3.14 4.21 -0.63
CA GLU A 117 2.62 4.97 0.49
C GLU A 117 3.76 5.53 1.30
N LEU A 118 3.68 6.79 1.67
CA LEU A 118 4.58 7.45 2.62
C LEU A 118 3.74 8.19 3.64
N GLY A 119 3.80 7.75 4.87
CA GLY A 119 3.08 8.35 5.99
C GLY A 119 4.04 9.02 6.96
N VAL A 120 3.62 10.16 7.49
CA VAL A 120 4.28 10.86 8.59
C VAL A 120 3.26 11.08 9.69
N THR A 121 3.62 10.71 10.91
CA THR A 121 2.76 10.88 12.09
C THR A 121 3.55 11.55 13.20
N VAL A 122 2.94 12.53 13.83
CA VAL A 122 3.45 13.16 15.07
C VAL A 122 2.30 13.23 16.05
N GLY A 123 2.56 12.84 17.29
CA GLY A 123 1.54 12.85 18.33
C GLY A 123 2.16 12.92 19.72
N GLY A 124 1.32 12.96 20.73
CA GLY A 124 1.77 13.00 22.09
C GLY A 124 0.69 12.67 23.10
N LEU A 125 1.13 12.40 24.30
CA LEU A 125 0.27 12.20 25.46
C LEU A 125 0.60 13.26 26.51
N ASN A 126 -0.38 14.07 26.85
CA ASN A 126 -0.22 15.26 27.67
C ASN A 126 0.88 16.19 27.09
N THR A 127 1.70 16.74 27.98
CA THR A 127 2.95 17.45 27.62
C THR A 127 4.19 16.61 27.85
N ASP A 128 4.00 15.34 28.21
CA ASP A 128 5.04 14.49 28.77
C ASP A 128 5.76 13.68 27.68
N THR A 129 5.01 13.14 26.72
CA THR A 129 5.57 12.34 25.64
C THR A 129 5.25 12.93 24.27
N ILE A 130 6.24 12.87 23.39
CA ILE A 130 6.10 13.20 21.98
C ILE A 130 6.56 11.98 21.17
N ASN A 131 5.70 11.54 20.26
CA ASN A 131 5.96 10.41 19.38
C ASN A 131 5.98 10.91 17.94
N SER A 132 6.94 10.46 17.17
CA SER A 132 6.99 10.70 15.73
C SER A 132 7.26 9.40 15.00
N ALA A 133 6.68 9.24 13.83
CA ALA A 133 6.93 8.09 12.99
C ALA A 133 6.87 8.48 11.51
N VAL A 134 7.72 7.82 10.74
CA VAL A 134 7.68 7.83 9.28
C VAL A 134 7.54 6.39 8.84
N ASN A 135 6.51 6.09 8.08
CA ASN A 135 6.27 4.77 7.51
C ASN A 135 6.24 4.84 5.99
N GLY A 136 6.81 3.82 5.37
CA GLY A 136 6.80 3.65 3.92
C GLY A 136 6.32 2.26 3.56
N ARG A 137 5.51 2.18 2.49
CA ARG A 137 5.06 0.93 1.89
C ARG A 137 5.23 0.98 0.39
N TRP A 138 5.75 -0.09 -0.15
CA TRP A 138 5.81 -0.30 -1.60
C TRP A 138 5.41 -1.73 -1.93
N ASP A 139 4.34 -1.85 -2.72
CA ASP A 139 3.89 -3.14 -3.25
C ASP A 139 4.18 -3.14 -4.75
N GLY A 140 5.21 -3.86 -5.15
CA GLY A 140 5.71 -3.88 -6.52
C GLY A 140 5.75 -5.28 -7.12
N GLN A 141 6.26 -5.35 -8.34
CA GLN A 141 6.33 -6.61 -9.10
C GLN A 141 7.27 -7.67 -8.48
N TYR A 142 8.24 -7.25 -7.65
CA TYR A 142 9.22 -8.15 -7.04
C TYR A 142 8.97 -8.44 -5.56
N GLY A 143 7.89 -7.91 -5.00
CA GLY A 143 7.53 -8.11 -3.61
C GLY A 143 6.94 -6.86 -2.96
N ASN A 144 6.70 -6.98 -1.67
CA ASN A 144 6.15 -5.92 -0.84
C ASN A 144 7.19 -5.53 0.21
N VAL A 145 7.46 -4.25 0.33
CA VAL A 145 8.32 -3.65 1.35
C VAL A 145 7.47 -2.78 2.26
N TYR A 146 7.65 -2.94 3.54
CA TYR A 146 7.13 -2.03 4.55
C TYR A 146 8.25 -1.67 5.53
N ALA A 147 8.39 -0.40 5.84
CA ALA A 147 9.37 0.07 6.81
C ALA A 147 8.77 1.21 7.65
N THR A 148 9.12 1.22 8.93
CA THR A 148 8.75 2.29 9.86
C THR A 148 9.97 2.69 10.67
N VAL A 149 10.20 3.98 10.77
CA VAL A 149 11.12 4.62 11.72
C VAL A 149 10.26 5.38 12.70
N SER A 150 10.43 5.15 13.97
CA SER A 150 9.71 5.87 15.02
C SER A 150 10.65 6.36 16.10
N ASP A 151 10.31 7.48 16.68
CA ASP A 151 11.00 8.07 17.82
C ASP A 151 9.97 8.50 18.85
N SER A 152 10.24 8.18 20.12
CA SER A 152 9.44 8.56 21.27
C SER A 152 10.33 9.29 22.26
N TYR A 153 9.95 10.49 22.62
CA TYR A 153 10.63 11.32 23.60
C TYR A 153 9.80 11.46 24.88
N ASP A 154 10.32 11.00 26.00
CA ASP A 154 9.77 11.25 27.34
C ASP A 154 10.42 12.51 27.93
N ARG A 155 9.64 13.56 28.05
CA ARG A 155 10.11 14.86 28.57
C ARG A 155 10.42 14.83 30.06
N LYS A 156 9.73 13.98 30.85
CA LYS A 156 9.95 13.89 32.29
C LYS A 156 11.29 13.25 32.60
N ASN A 157 11.61 12.18 31.90
CA ASN A 157 12.82 11.40 32.13
C ASN A 157 13.97 11.82 31.21
N HIS A 158 13.72 12.67 30.22
CA HIS A 158 14.65 13.05 29.15
C HIS A 158 15.16 11.86 28.34
N ASP A 159 14.31 10.84 28.20
CA ASP A 159 14.65 9.60 27.50
C ASP A 159 14.14 9.62 26.06
N HIS A 160 14.95 9.06 25.16
CA HIS A 160 14.61 8.81 23.78
C HIS A 160 14.55 7.31 23.51
N LEU A 161 13.50 6.90 22.82
CA LEU A 161 13.37 5.53 22.32
C LEU A 161 13.14 5.59 20.81
N SER A 162 14.17 5.29 20.05
CA SER A 162 14.05 5.18 18.59
C SER A 162 13.95 3.73 18.17
N ALA A 163 13.08 3.43 17.22
CA ALA A 163 12.89 2.09 16.69
C ALA A 163 12.85 2.11 15.16
N PHE A 164 13.42 1.09 14.55
CA PHE A 164 13.28 0.78 13.15
C PHE A 164 12.66 -0.60 12.99
N THR A 165 11.62 -0.71 12.18
CA THR A 165 10.98 -1.97 11.84
C THR A 165 10.83 -2.04 10.33
N GLY A 166 11.16 -3.17 9.74
CA GLY A 166 11.00 -3.37 8.31
C GLY A 166 10.67 -4.82 7.99
N THR A 167 9.84 -4.99 6.97
CA THR A 167 9.49 -6.30 6.42
C THR A 167 9.61 -6.27 4.91
N TYR A 168 10.11 -7.37 4.36
CA TYR A 168 10.07 -7.65 2.94
C TYR A 168 9.44 -9.02 2.73
N SER A 169 8.50 -9.10 1.82
CA SER A 169 7.89 -10.37 1.44
C SER A 169 7.79 -10.48 -0.08
N SER A 170 8.11 -11.66 -0.62
CA SER A 170 8.02 -11.94 -2.05
C SER A 170 7.76 -13.42 -2.29
N THR A 171 7.30 -13.74 -3.48
CA THR A 171 7.20 -15.13 -3.96
C THR A 171 8.44 -15.46 -4.77
N LEU A 172 9.10 -16.57 -4.45
CA LEU A 172 10.25 -17.10 -5.18
C LEU A 172 9.83 -18.34 -5.97
N ALA A 173 10.10 -18.34 -7.25
CA ALA A 173 9.95 -19.53 -8.10
C ALA A 173 11.31 -19.95 -8.69
N VAL A 174 11.66 -21.22 -8.46
CA VAL A 174 12.83 -21.87 -9.07
C VAL A 174 12.36 -22.89 -10.08
N SER A 175 12.71 -22.72 -11.33
CA SER A 175 12.24 -23.57 -12.42
C SER A 175 13.29 -23.72 -13.52
N ARG A 176 12.96 -24.46 -14.58
CA ARG A 176 13.80 -24.52 -15.79
C ARG A 176 13.98 -23.15 -16.50
N TYR A 177 13.15 -22.17 -16.17
CA TYR A 177 13.24 -20.80 -16.71
C TYR A 177 14.06 -19.88 -15.83
N GLY A 178 14.74 -20.43 -14.81
CA GLY A 178 15.57 -19.69 -13.89
C GLY A 178 14.93 -19.47 -12.52
N VAL A 179 15.48 -18.49 -11.82
CA VAL A 179 15.03 -18.02 -10.50
C VAL A 179 14.31 -16.70 -10.70
N ASN A 180 13.04 -16.65 -10.34
CA ASN A 180 12.19 -15.49 -10.53
C ASN A 180 11.56 -15.06 -9.21
N LEU A 181 11.57 -13.77 -8.96
CA LEU A 181 10.87 -13.12 -7.84
C LEU A 181 9.58 -12.50 -8.33
N GLY A 182 8.55 -12.54 -7.49
CA GLY A 182 7.25 -11.96 -7.79
C GLY A 182 6.66 -11.25 -6.58
N ALA A 183 5.50 -10.63 -6.77
CA ALA A 183 4.73 -10.05 -5.70
C ALA A 183 4.49 -11.04 -4.56
N SER A 184 4.21 -10.56 -3.35
CA SER A 184 3.89 -11.45 -2.23
C SER A 184 2.55 -12.14 -2.47
N GLY A 185 2.55 -13.47 -2.38
CA GLY A 185 1.32 -14.24 -2.33
C GLY A 185 0.73 -14.26 -0.92
N THR A 186 -0.59 -14.36 -0.84
CA THR A 186 -1.32 -14.35 0.44
C THR A 186 -1.65 -15.75 0.96
N ASP A 187 -1.51 -16.78 0.13
CA ASP A 187 -1.92 -18.15 0.45
C ASP A 187 -0.72 -19.07 0.61
N ASP A 188 -0.86 -20.08 1.46
CA ASP A 188 0.16 -21.11 1.68
C ASP A 188 0.30 -22.08 0.50
N LEU A 189 -0.77 -22.23 -0.29
CA LEU A 189 -0.84 -23.17 -1.43
C LEU A 189 -0.79 -22.39 -2.76
N LEU A 190 0.38 -21.86 -3.09
CA LEU A 190 0.58 -21.06 -4.30
C LEU A 190 1.03 -21.91 -5.50
N GLY A 191 0.46 -21.59 -6.66
CA GLY A 191 1.09 -21.74 -7.96
C GLY A 191 1.62 -20.39 -8.43
N ALA A 192 2.15 -20.31 -9.64
CA ALA A 192 2.59 -19.05 -10.20
C ALA A 192 2.45 -19.02 -11.73
N VAL A 193 2.31 -17.82 -12.27
CA VAL A 193 2.41 -17.54 -13.70
C VAL A 193 3.63 -16.68 -13.94
N LEU A 194 4.53 -17.13 -14.79
CA LEU A 194 5.66 -16.35 -15.26
C LEU A 194 5.31 -15.77 -16.65
N VAL A 195 5.20 -14.46 -16.73
CA VAL A 195 5.01 -13.74 -17.99
C VAL A 195 6.37 -13.19 -18.40
N ASP A 196 6.82 -13.56 -19.60
CA ASP A 196 8.14 -13.22 -20.14
C ASP A 196 7.96 -12.49 -21.48
N VAL A 197 8.40 -11.24 -21.53
CA VAL A 197 8.25 -10.39 -22.71
C VAL A 197 9.49 -10.54 -23.59
N LYS A 198 9.29 -10.93 -24.83
CA LYS A 198 10.29 -10.92 -25.91
C LYS A 198 9.99 -9.74 -26.81
N GLY A 199 10.59 -8.61 -26.46
CA GLY A 199 10.45 -7.38 -27.22
C GLY A 199 11.37 -7.34 -28.44
N PHE A 200 10.85 -6.82 -29.52
CA PHE A 200 11.61 -6.49 -30.71
C PHE A 200 11.54 -4.97 -30.88
N SER A 201 12.69 -4.33 -30.94
CA SER A 201 12.82 -2.92 -31.30
C SER A 201 13.81 -2.80 -32.44
N GLU A 202 13.55 -1.91 -33.38
CA GLU A 202 14.50 -1.56 -34.43
C GLU A 202 15.69 -0.72 -33.90
N GLN A 203 15.64 -0.32 -32.62
CA GLN A 203 16.64 0.50 -31.97
C GLN A 203 17.27 -0.26 -30.80
N ASP A 204 18.60 -0.15 -30.72
CA ASP A 204 19.40 -0.81 -29.67
C ASP A 204 19.27 -0.16 -28.27
N GLU A 205 18.57 0.98 -28.17
CA GLU A 205 18.35 1.64 -26.89
C GLU A 205 17.05 1.16 -26.25
N GLU A 206 17.16 0.56 -25.07
CA GLU A 206 16.02 0.26 -24.18
C GLU A 206 15.38 1.57 -23.70
N SER A 207 14.40 2.06 -24.43
CA SER A 207 13.58 3.13 -23.93
C SER A 207 12.54 2.56 -22.98
N GLN A 208 12.55 3.02 -21.73
CA GLN A 208 11.66 2.55 -20.67
C GLN A 208 10.21 3.02 -20.81
N ASP A 209 9.89 3.78 -21.82
CA ASP A 209 8.63 4.50 -21.93
C ASP A 209 7.47 3.70 -22.55
N LEU A 210 7.79 2.70 -23.36
CA LEU A 210 6.77 1.83 -23.97
C LEU A 210 6.63 0.53 -23.19
N GLN A 211 5.41 0.25 -22.76
CA GLN A 211 5.13 -0.88 -21.86
C GLN A 211 3.85 -1.61 -22.29
N LEU A 212 3.79 -2.89 -21.94
CA LEU A 212 2.61 -3.73 -22.00
C LEU A 212 1.97 -3.79 -20.61
N GLU A 213 0.70 -4.12 -20.56
CA GLU A 213 -0.02 -4.37 -19.32
C GLU A 213 -0.26 -5.87 -19.16
N ALA A 214 0.16 -6.42 -18.02
CA ALA A 214 -0.11 -7.80 -17.67
C ALA A 214 -0.85 -7.90 -16.33
N ARG A 215 -1.84 -8.79 -16.27
CA ARG A 215 -2.63 -9.05 -15.09
C ARG A 215 -2.98 -10.52 -14.98
N VAL A 216 -2.95 -11.04 -13.76
CA VAL A 216 -3.50 -12.35 -13.41
C VAL A 216 -4.69 -12.13 -12.48
N ALA A 217 -5.73 -12.97 -12.59
CA ALA A 217 -6.94 -12.84 -11.78
C ALA A 217 -6.59 -12.71 -10.28
N GLY A 218 -7.17 -11.70 -9.63
CA GLY A 218 -6.90 -11.40 -8.22
C GLY A 218 -5.59 -10.64 -7.95
N SER A 219 -4.75 -10.38 -8.98
CA SER A 219 -3.56 -9.57 -8.86
C SER A 219 -3.76 -8.16 -9.43
N ARG A 220 -2.85 -7.27 -9.07
CA ARG A 220 -2.74 -5.93 -9.66
C ARG A 220 -2.24 -6.04 -11.11
N THR A 221 -2.66 -5.11 -11.96
CA THR A 221 -2.07 -4.92 -13.28
C THR A 221 -0.66 -4.40 -13.15
N LEU A 222 0.30 -5.00 -13.85
CA LEU A 222 1.69 -4.58 -13.89
C LEU A 222 2.06 -4.12 -15.30
N GLN A 223 2.97 -3.17 -15.37
CA GLN A 223 3.57 -2.74 -16.63
C GLN A 223 4.83 -3.55 -16.89
N LEU A 224 4.99 -4.00 -18.13
CA LEU A 224 6.13 -4.81 -18.59
C LEU A 224 6.83 -4.12 -19.75
N GLY A 225 8.09 -3.90 -19.62
CA GLY A 225 8.97 -3.40 -20.68
C GLY A 225 9.40 -4.48 -21.66
N GLN A 226 10.28 -4.10 -22.58
CA GLN A 226 10.73 -4.91 -23.73
C GLN A 226 11.35 -6.26 -23.38
N SER A 227 12.02 -6.37 -22.22
CA SER A 227 12.73 -7.58 -21.78
C SER A 227 12.33 -8.01 -20.37
N ASP A 228 11.18 -7.57 -19.91
CA ASP A 228 10.72 -7.86 -18.57
C ASP A 228 10.19 -9.28 -18.42
N SER A 229 10.51 -9.87 -17.29
CA SER A 229 9.98 -11.17 -16.87
C SER A 229 9.40 -11.04 -15.47
N VAL A 230 8.10 -11.25 -15.30
CA VAL A 230 7.40 -11.04 -14.04
C VAL A 230 6.65 -12.29 -13.60
N LEU A 231 6.84 -12.62 -12.32
CA LEU A 231 6.19 -13.73 -11.66
C LEU A 231 4.94 -13.25 -10.91
N PHE A 232 3.79 -13.78 -11.28
CA PHE A 232 2.53 -13.57 -10.59
C PHE A 232 2.23 -14.79 -9.71
N PRO A 233 2.23 -14.66 -8.37
CA PRO A 233 1.71 -15.70 -7.49
C PRO A 233 0.20 -15.88 -7.72
N TYR A 234 -0.26 -17.11 -7.69
CA TYR A 234 -1.64 -17.44 -7.92
C TYR A 234 -2.11 -18.55 -6.96
N PRO A 235 -3.29 -18.41 -6.33
CA PRO A 235 -3.80 -19.46 -5.45
C PRO A 235 -3.97 -20.77 -6.16
N GLY A 236 -3.50 -21.87 -5.54
CA GLY A 236 -3.68 -23.22 -6.07
C GLY A 236 -5.14 -23.66 -6.04
N PHE A 237 -5.51 -24.57 -6.94
CA PHE A 237 -6.85 -25.13 -7.09
C PHE A 237 -7.96 -24.12 -7.47
N GLN A 238 -7.60 -22.93 -7.83
CA GLN A 238 -8.54 -21.92 -8.32
C GLN A 238 -8.42 -21.77 -9.84
N SER A 239 -9.55 -21.54 -10.49
CA SER A 239 -9.60 -21.15 -11.89
C SER A 239 -9.53 -19.62 -11.99
N GLY A 240 -8.87 -19.12 -13.00
CA GLY A 240 -8.74 -17.71 -13.27
C GLY A 240 -8.21 -17.45 -14.66
N PHE A 241 -7.58 -16.29 -14.84
CA PHE A 241 -7.05 -15.90 -16.13
C PHE A 241 -5.71 -15.19 -15.99
N VAL A 242 -4.95 -15.23 -17.07
CA VAL A 242 -3.83 -14.34 -17.30
C VAL A 242 -4.11 -13.53 -18.57
N GLU A 243 -3.99 -12.23 -18.48
CA GLU A 243 -4.27 -11.27 -19.54
C GLU A 243 -3.03 -10.43 -19.81
N VAL A 244 -2.71 -10.25 -21.08
CA VAL A 244 -1.65 -9.35 -21.53
C VAL A 244 -2.18 -8.52 -22.68
N ASN A 245 -2.13 -7.20 -22.54
CA ASN A 245 -2.63 -6.25 -23.52
C ASN A 245 -1.59 -5.15 -23.75
N ASP A 246 -1.81 -4.38 -24.82
CA ASP A 246 -1.10 -3.12 -25.00
C ASP A 246 -1.44 -2.16 -23.86
N SER A 247 -0.51 -1.28 -23.52
CA SER A 247 -0.76 -0.32 -22.45
C SER A 247 -1.90 0.62 -22.83
N SER A 248 -2.86 0.76 -21.90
CA SER A 248 -3.99 1.68 -22.04
C SER A 248 -3.58 3.16 -21.92
N GLN A 249 -2.41 3.43 -21.36
CA GLN A 249 -1.83 4.77 -21.32
C GLN A 249 -1.18 5.05 -22.67
N GLY A 250 -1.94 5.69 -23.56
CA GLY A 250 -1.46 6.11 -24.87
C GLY A 250 -0.22 6.99 -24.74
N ASN A 251 0.93 6.39 -24.98
CA ASN A 251 2.19 7.11 -24.96
C ASN A 251 2.32 7.87 -26.28
N GLN A 252 2.47 9.20 -26.22
CA GLN A 252 2.68 10.02 -27.41
C GLN A 252 4.02 9.71 -28.11
N GLN A 253 4.88 8.94 -27.47
CA GLN A 253 6.24 8.63 -27.93
C GLN A 253 6.34 7.35 -28.76
N GLY A 254 5.28 6.54 -28.85
CA GLY A 254 5.33 5.33 -29.64
C GLY A 254 4.10 4.45 -29.52
N THR A 255 4.18 3.26 -30.12
CA THR A 255 3.15 2.24 -30.09
C THR A 255 3.73 0.87 -29.78
N THR A 256 3.02 0.09 -28.97
CA THR A 256 3.29 -1.33 -28.78
C THR A 256 2.36 -2.14 -29.66
N ASN A 257 2.84 -3.25 -30.18
CA ASN A 257 2.04 -4.20 -30.93
C ASN A 257 2.39 -5.62 -30.51
N ILE A 258 1.45 -6.31 -29.88
CA ILE A 258 1.67 -7.69 -29.46
C ILE A 258 1.48 -8.63 -30.66
N ILE A 259 2.57 -9.26 -31.07
CA ILE A 259 2.63 -10.20 -32.20
C ILE A 259 2.05 -11.55 -31.78
N ASN A 260 2.39 -12.01 -30.58
CA ASN A 260 1.96 -13.29 -30.05
C ASN A 260 1.84 -13.23 -28.52
N GLY A 261 0.87 -13.97 -27.98
CA GLY A 261 0.68 -14.03 -26.53
C GLY A 261 -0.28 -13.01 -25.95
N ALA A 262 -0.94 -12.18 -26.80
CA ALA A 262 -1.97 -11.22 -26.37
C ALA A 262 -3.22 -11.89 -25.80
N GLY A 263 -4.02 -11.04 -25.14
CA GLY A 263 -5.38 -11.33 -24.70
C GLY A 263 -5.47 -12.17 -23.45
N ASN A 264 -6.66 -12.64 -23.19
CA ASN A 264 -7.02 -13.39 -21.99
C ASN A 264 -6.89 -14.91 -22.24
N ARG A 265 -6.27 -15.60 -21.28
CA ARG A 265 -6.22 -17.09 -21.26
C ARG A 265 -6.64 -17.61 -19.90
N GLU A 266 -7.63 -18.47 -19.91
CA GLU A 266 -8.03 -19.20 -18.71
C GLU A 266 -6.91 -20.12 -18.22
N LEU A 267 -6.78 -20.22 -16.93
CA LEU A 267 -5.81 -21.08 -16.26
C LEU A 267 -6.40 -21.66 -14.98
N MET A 268 -5.95 -22.85 -14.66
CA MET A 268 -6.11 -23.47 -13.35
C MET A 268 -4.74 -24.00 -12.94
N LEU A 269 -4.27 -23.59 -11.78
CA LEU A 269 -2.97 -24.00 -11.27
C LEU A 269 -3.10 -24.95 -10.09
N LEU A 270 -2.24 -25.94 -10.05
CA LEU A 270 -2.00 -26.75 -8.87
C LEU A 270 -0.90 -26.08 -8.02
N PRO A 271 -0.93 -26.23 -6.69
CA PRO A 271 0.14 -25.75 -5.82
C PRO A 271 1.52 -26.24 -6.28
N GLY A 272 2.50 -25.35 -6.21
CA GLY A 272 3.87 -25.63 -6.67
C GLY A 272 4.06 -25.72 -8.18
N LYS A 273 3.04 -25.44 -8.98
CA LYS A 273 3.17 -25.42 -10.45
C LYS A 273 3.39 -24.00 -10.95
N LEU A 274 4.33 -23.89 -11.90
CA LEU A 274 4.62 -22.68 -12.65
C LEU A 274 4.08 -22.81 -14.07
N ARG A 275 3.25 -21.85 -14.48
CA ARG A 275 2.81 -21.69 -15.87
C ARG A 275 3.67 -20.60 -16.53
N TYR A 276 4.34 -20.96 -17.61
CA TYR A 276 5.13 -20.01 -18.41
C TYR A 276 4.28 -19.47 -19.56
N ARG A 277 4.34 -18.17 -19.76
CA ARG A 277 3.70 -17.47 -20.87
C ARG A 277 4.69 -16.51 -21.51
N GLU A 278 5.09 -16.82 -22.72
CA GLU A 278 5.88 -15.94 -23.56
C GLU A 278 4.96 -14.95 -24.31
N VAL A 279 5.35 -13.72 -24.35
CA VAL A 279 4.69 -12.64 -25.07
C VAL A 279 5.71 -12.02 -26.00
N SER A 280 5.42 -12.06 -27.31
CA SER A 280 6.26 -11.42 -28.31
C SER A 280 5.61 -10.12 -28.75
N ALA A 281 6.32 -9.00 -28.61
CA ALA A 281 5.80 -7.67 -28.94
C ALA A 281 6.84 -6.83 -29.68
N SER A 282 6.36 -5.97 -30.57
CA SER A 282 7.13 -4.94 -31.23
C SER A 282 6.93 -3.61 -30.52
N PHE A 283 8.01 -2.92 -30.24
CA PHE A 283 8.03 -1.61 -29.60
C PHE A 283 8.52 -0.59 -30.64
N ASN A 284 7.58 0.24 -31.12
CA ASN A 284 7.84 1.23 -32.16
C ASN A 284 7.83 2.63 -31.56
N TYR A 285 8.94 3.34 -31.65
CA TYR A 285 9.10 4.67 -31.11
C TYR A 285 8.87 5.72 -32.21
N ASN A 286 8.10 6.75 -31.89
CA ASN A 286 7.85 7.88 -32.78
C ASN A 286 8.70 9.07 -32.35
N TYR A 287 9.58 9.52 -33.22
CA TYR A 287 10.37 10.70 -33.00
C TYR A 287 9.87 11.84 -33.90
N ILE A 288 9.55 12.96 -33.29
CA ILE A 288 9.25 14.19 -33.98
C ILE A 288 10.37 15.16 -33.73
N GLY A 289 11.16 15.48 -34.75
CA GLY A 289 12.30 16.35 -34.62
C GLY A 289 12.76 16.92 -35.97
N ARG A 290 13.65 17.90 -35.91
CA ARG A 290 14.30 18.46 -37.08
C ARG A 290 15.65 17.78 -37.28
N LEU A 291 15.80 17.09 -38.41
CA LEU A 291 17.10 16.54 -38.82
C LEU A 291 18.05 17.69 -39.25
N LEU A 292 19.10 17.90 -38.49
CA LEU A 292 20.15 18.86 -38.86
C LEU A 292 21.28 18.08 -39.53
N LEU A 293 21.39 18.23 -40.82
CA LEU A 293 22.48 17.63 -41.63
C LEU A 293 23.71 18.54 -41.59
N PRO A 294 24.93 17.96 -41.40
CA PRO A 294 26.15 18.74 -41.56
C PRO A 294 26.25 19.35 -42.96
N ALA A 295 26.72 20.59 -43.05
CA ALA A 295 26.81 21.33 -44.32
C ALA A 295 27.67 20.67 -45.41
N SER A 296 28.43 19.63 -45.06
CA SER A 296 29.31 18.89 -45.96
C SER A 296 28.68 17.66 -46.67
N VAL A 297 27.37 17.37 -46.38
CA VAL A 297 26.73 16.14 -46.86
C VAL A 297 25.68 16.49 -47.90
N GLU A 298 26.01 16.26 -49.20
CA GLU A 298 25.09 16.56 -50.30
C GLU A 298 23.95 15.50 -50.47
N LYS A 299 24.12 14.27 -50.04
CA LYS A 299 23.12 13.22 -50.09
C LYS A 299 23.30 12.20 -48.96
N PHE A 300 22.30 12.01 -48.16
CA PHE A 300 22.25 10.95 -47.18
C PHE A 300 21.27 9.86 -47.60
N PRO A 301 21.66 8.61 -47.72
CA PRO A 301 20.72 7.52 -47.78
C PRO A 301 20.06 7.39 -46.38
N LEU A 302 18.79 7.73 -46.24
CA LEU A 302 18.01 7.48 -45.06
C LEU A 302 17.74 5.97 -44.98
N VAL A 303 18.53 5.26 -44.21
CA VAL A 303 18.37 3.82 -43.96
C VAL A 303 17.75 3.65 -42.62
N GLY A 304 16.65 2.91 -42.51
CA GLY A 304 15.98 2.58 -41.25
C GLY A 304 14.82 3.54 -40.83
N LEU A 305 14.44 4.49 -41.68
CA LEU A 305 13.25 5.30 -41.46
C LEU A 305 12.07 4.74 -42.24
N ASN A 306 11.08 4.17 -41.59
CA ASN A 306 9.87 3.60 -42.23
C ASN A 306 8.92 4.66 -42.81
N SER A 307 9.02 5.90 -42.32
CA SER A 307 8.37 7.05 -42.95
C SER A 307 9.06 8.35 -42.57
N ALA A 308 9.58 9.09 -43.54
CA ALA A 308 10.04 10.45 -43.35
C ALA A 308 9.16 11.38 -44.17
N MET A 309 8.51 12.34 -43.49
CA MET A 309 7.87 13.47 -44.16
C MET A 309 8.89 14.60 -44.19
N LEU A 310 9.44 14.86 -45.38
CA LEU A 310 10.26 16.06 -45.62
C LEU A 310 9.30 17.23 -45.88
N LEU A 311 9.29 18.19 -44.98
CA LEU A 311 8.65 19.48 -45.11
C LEU A 311 9.61 20.49 -45.72
#